data_9cfeaa36fce7f309a40ec7356be0d470
#
_entry.id   9cfeaa36fce7f309a40ec7356be0d470
#
_cell.length_a   1.000
_cell.length_b   1.000
_cell.length_c   1.000
_cell.angle_alpha   90.00
_cell.angle_beta   90.00
_cell.angle_gamma   90.00
#
_symmetry.space_group_name_H-M   'P 1'
#
loop_
_entity.id
_entity.type
_entity.pdbx_description
1 polymer ?
#
loop_
_entity_poly.entity_id
_entity_poly.type
_entity_poly.pdbx_seq_one_letter_code
_entity_poly.pdbx_strand_id
1 'polypeptide(L)'
;MKRTVIACAVVGLMLWMVPGTASAQGGDVIKLPPAQTGGGMPLMQALKLRQSTRGGFGPDKPLSMQVLSNLLWAADGVNREGGHRTAPSAADWQNIDIYLTMADGLYLYDPIKHELKVLGREDVRAVAGQQPFVTEAPLNLIYVADMARASFGGKRMPEVEETWSYANTAFIAQNVYLFCASEKLACIVRAMIDPAAIAKTLKLRPEQKAILAQTVAHFK
;
A
#
# COMPACT_ATOMS: atom_id res chain seq x y z
N MET A 1 89.38 9.84 9.16
CA MET A 1 88.10 10.46 9.47
C MET A 1 87.00 9.82 8.59
N LYS A 2 86.22 8.87 9.13
CA LYS A 2 85.16 8.14 8.40
C LYS A 2 83.83 8.76 8.79
N ARG A 3 83.12 9.33 7.82
CA ARG A 3 81.77 9.87 8.03
C ARG A 3 80.75 8.77 7.75
N THR A 4 79.99 8.38 8.78
CA THR A 4 78.91 7.44 8.68
C THR A 4 77.64 8.22 8.28
N VAL A 5 77.00 7.85 7.18
CA VAL A 5 75.73 8.38 6.73
C VAL A 5 74.62 7.43 7.21
N ILE A 6 73.76 7.93 8.08
CA ILE A 6 72.56 7.20 8.54
C ILE A 6 71.43 7.52 7.57
N ALA A 7 70.97 6.50 6.87
CA ALA A 7 69.75 6.58 6.02
C ALA A 7 68.51 6.29 6.85
N CYS A 8 67.62 7.29 7.01
CA CYS A 8 66.26 7.10 7.59
C CYS A 8 65.33 6.57 6.53
N ALA A 9 64.89 5.33 6.69
CA ALA A 9 63.84 4.76 5.87
C ALA A 9 62.45 5.22 6.45
N VAL A 10 61.72 6.02 5.67
CA VAL A 10 60.33 6.39 5.97
C VAL A 10 59.42 5.29 5.39
N VAL A 11 58.84 4.47 6.29
CA VAL A 11 57.82 3.49 5.90
C VAL A 11 56.48 4.21 5.81
N GLY A 12 56.07 4.50 4.58
CA GLY A 12 54.70 5.05 4.31
C GLY A 12 53.64 3.96 4.43
N LEU A 13 52.81 4.08 5.45
CA LEU A 13 51.61 3.24 5.61
C LEU A 13 50.52 3.70 4.61
N MET A 14 50.37 2.99 3.48
CA MET A 14 49.24 3.18 2.59
C MET A 14 48.00 2.54 3.24
N LEU A 15 47.12 3.39 3.79
CA LEU A 15 45.75 2.97 4.15
C LEU A 15 44.97 2.69 2.84
N TRP A 16 44.72 1.44 2.58
CA TRP A 16 43.75 1.04 1.57
C TRP A 16 42.35 1.32 2.12
N MET A 17 41.69 2.39 1.63
CA MET A 17 40.25 2.57 1.80
C MET A 17 39.55 1.50 0.96
N VAL A 18 39.01 0.48 1.62
CA VAL A 18 38.05 -0.45 1.02
C VAL A 18 36.77 0.34 0.78
N PRO A 19 36.31 0.48 -0.47
CA PRO A 19 34.98 1.08 -0.69
C PRO A 19 33.96 0.18 -0.02
N GLY A 20 33.31 0.71 1.01
CA GLY A 20 32.16 0.06 1.63
C GLY A 20 31.09 -0.17 0.56
N THR A 21 30.82 -1.43 0.24
CA THR A 21 29.66 -1.82 -0.54
C THR A 21 28.43 -1.34 0.22
N ALA A 22 27.81 -0.26 -0.28
CA ALA A 22 26.48 0.13 0.15
C ALA A 22 25.57 -1.05 -0.19
N SER A 23 25.27 -1.87 0.81
CA SER A 23 24.23 -2.87 0.75
C SER A 23 22.95 -2.10 0.43
N ALA A 24 22.36 -2.35 -0.74
CA ALA A 24 21.01 -1.89 -1.04
C ALA A 24 20.13 -2.44 0.08
N GLN A 25 19.71 -1.58 1.00
CA GLN A 25 18.77 -1.92 2.05
C GLN A 25 17.46 -2.28 1.33
N GLY A 26 17.25 -3.57 1.11
CA GLY A 26 15.93 -4.09 0.80
C GLY A 26 15.04 -3.67 1.97
N GLY A 27 14.05 -2.79 1.71
CA GLY A 27 13.16 -2.33 2.76
C GLY A 27 12.54 -3.52 3.48
N ASP A 28 12.31 -3.39 4.79
CA ASP A 28 11.65 -4.41 5.59
C ASP A 28 10.34 -4.83 4.91
N VAL A 29 10.07 -6.14 4.88
CA VAL A 29 8.81 -6.70 4.37
C VAL A 29 8.13 -7.52 5.43
N ILE A 30 6.80 -7.47 5.46
CA ILE A 30 5.96 -8.31 6.31
C ILE A 30 5.21 -9.28 5.38
N LYS A 31 5.54 -10.56 5.45
CA LYS A 31 4.78 -11.59 4.73
C LYS A 31 3.41 -11.74 5.37
N LEU A 32 2.38 -11.64 4.55
CA LEU A 32 1.02 -11.92 4.99
C LEU A 32 0.79 -13.44 5.06
N PRO A 33 -0.02 -13.93 6.00
CA PRO A 33 -0.45 -15.32 5.97
C PRO A 33 -1.21 -15.61 4.66
N PRO A 34 -1.23 -16.84 4.16
CA PRO A 34 -2.04 -17.19 2.99
C PRO A 34 -3.50 -16.74 3.17
N ALA A 35 -4.07 -16.10 2.15
CA ALA A 35 -5.45 -15.68 2.20
C ALA A 35 -6.40 -16.88 2.25
N GLN A 36 -7.40 -16.82 3.12
CA GLN A 36 -8.46 -17.82 3.20
C GLN A 36 -9.52 -17.50 2.15
N THR A 37 -9.47 -18.20 1.03
CA THR A 37 -10.33 -17.92 -0.14
C THR A 37 -11.65 -18.69 -0.13
N GLY A 38 -11.84 -19.58 0.85
CA GLY A 38 -13.07 -20.32 1.06
C GLY A 38 -13.84 -19.82 2.27
N GLY A 39 -15.17 -19.93 2.26
CA GLY A 39 -16.02 -19.47 3.35
C GLY A 39 -16.55 -18.05 3.16
N GLY A 40 -16.77 -17.35 4.29
CA GLY A 40 -17.39 -16.03 4.30
C GLY A 40 -18.91 -16.06 4.10
N MET A 41 -19.50 -14.88 3.96
CA MET A 41 -20.94 -14.71 3.76
C MET A 41 -21.33 -14.96 2.29
N PRO A 42 -22.46 -15.59 1.98
CA PRO A 42 -22.95 -15.67 0.62
C PRO A 42 -23.05 -14.30 -0.03
N LEU A 43 -22.64 -14.19 -1.30
CA LEU A 43 -22.54 -12.91 -2.02
C LEU A 43 -23.81 -12.05 -1.93
N MET A 44 -24.98 -12.63 -2.13
CA MET A 44 -26.25 -11.88 -2.09
C MET A 44 -26.54 -11.32 -0.70
N GLN A 45 -26.11 -12.01 0.35
CA GLN A 45 -26.21 -11.52 1.72
C GLN A 45 -25.20 -10.40 1.99
N ALA A 46 -23.96 -10.54 1.52
CA ALA A 46 -22.96 -9.47 1.63
C ALA A 46 -23.42 -8.20 0.90
N LEU A 47 -23.97 -8.33 -0.31
CA LEU A 47 -24.56 -7.21 -1.07
C LEU A 47 -25.71 -6.54 -0.29
N LYS A 48 -26.61 -7.33 0.32
CA LYS A 48 -27.72 -6.82 1.15
C LYS A 48 -27.23 -6.03 2.36
N LEU A 49 -26.12 -6.44 2.96
CA LEU A 49 -25.58 -5.83 4.20
C LEU A 49 -24.52 -4.75 3.93
N ARG A 50 -23.97 -4.67 2.71
CA ARG A 50 -22.97 -3.67 2.36
C ARG A 50 -23.51 -2.25 2.60
N GLN A 51 -22.80 -1.48 3.41
CA GLN A 51 -23.14 -0.09 3.70
C GLN A 51 -21.89 0.75 3.89
N SER A 52 -22.01 2.08 3.77
CA SER A 52 -21.01 3.03 4.20
C SER A 52 -21.26 3.42 5.65
N THR A 53 -20.29 3.15 6.52
CA THR A 53 -20.36 3.52 7.93
C THR A 53 -19.94 4.99 8.09
N ARG A 54 -20.87 5.86 8.45
CA ARG A 54 -20.64 7.32 8.59
C ARG A 54 -20.39 7.78 10.03
N GLY A 55 -20.31 6.84 10.97
CA GLY A 55 -20.07 7.03 12.40
C GLY A 55 -20.10 5.68 13.08
N GLY A 56 -19.74 5.61 14.37
CA GLY A 56 -19.71 4.34 15.10
C GLY A 56 -18.55 3.43 14.69
N PHE A 57 -17.45 4.00 14.19
CA PHE A 57 -16.18 3.30 14.12
C PHE A 57 -15.75 2.94 15.54
N GLY A 58 -15.39 1.69 15.74
CA GLY A 58 -14.89 1.19 17.00
C GLY A 58 -13.51 1.73 17.32
N PRO A 59 -13.02 1.43 18.53
CA PRO A 59 -11.72 1.90 18.98
C PRO A 59 -10.61 1.37 18.06
N ASP A 60 -9.44 1.97 18.23
CA ASP A 60 -8.19 1.57 17.57
C ASP A 60 -7.77 0.15 17.99
N LYS A 61 -8.61 -0.82 17.63
CA LYS A 61 -8.33 -2.24 17.81
C LYS A 61 -7.78 -2.79 16.50
N PRO A 62 -6.52 -3.20 16.46
CA PRO A 62 -5.90 -3.73 15.25
C PRO A 62 -6.72 -4.87 14.64
N LEU A 63 -6.76 -4.93 13.31
CA LEU A 63 -7.23 -6.10 12.60
C LEU A 63 -6.18 -7.21 12.77
N SER A 64 -6.63 -8.46 12.93
CA SER A 64 -5.67 -9.57 12.93
C SER A 64 -4.96 -9.67 11.57
N MET A 65 -3.74 -10.19 11.56
CA MET A 65 -2.97 -10.36 10.33
C MET A 65 -3.71 -11.24 9.31
N GLN A 66 -4.50 -12.21 9.74
CA GLN A 66 -5.31 -13.04 8.86
C GLN A 66 -6.46 -12.25 8.22
N VAL A 67 -7.15 -11.42 9.01
CA VAL A 67 -8.21 -10.54 8.48
C VAL A 67 -7.63 -9.52 7.50
N LEU A 68 -6.48 -8.93 7.83
CA LEU A 68 -5.78 -8.00 6.94
C LEU A 68 -5.36 -8.68 5.64
N SER A 69 -4.81 -9.89 5.72
CA SER A 69 -4.44 -10.70 4.56
C SER A 69 -5.64 -10.98 3.66
N ASN A 70 -6.72 -11.48 4.24
CA ASN A 70 -7.96 -11.79 3.51
C ASN A 70 -8.55 -10.53 2.84
N LEU A 71 -8.55 -9.40 3.56
CA LEU A 71 -9.04 -8.11 3.05
C LEU A 71 -8.23 -7.64 1.83
N LEU A 72 -6.92 -7.67 1.93
CA LEU A 72 -6.04 -7.22 0.84
C LEU A 72 -6.11 -8.14 -0.38
N TRP A 73 -6.22 -9.45 -0.13
CA TRP A 73 -6.46 -10.40 -1.22
C TRP A 73 -7.83 -10.16 -1.88
N ALA A 74 -8.87 -9.97 -1.10
CA ALA A 74 -10.20 -9.65 -1.64
C ALA A 74 -10.18 -8.34 -2.42
N ALA A 75 -9.45 -7.34 -1.95
CA ALA A 75 -9.34 -6.03 -2.59
C ALA A 75 -8.74 -6.13 -4.00
N ASP A 76 -7.51 -6.66 -4.12
CA ASP A 76 -6.75 -6.69 -5.38
C ASP A 76 -5.70 -7.81 -5.41
N GLY A 77 -5.94 -8.93 -4.74
CA GLY A 77 -5.02 -10.08 -4.71
C GLY A 77 -5.02 -10.85 -6.03
N VAL A 78 -3.96 -11.62 -6.26
CA VAL A 78 -3.88 -12.54 -7.40
C VAL A 78 -4.82 -13.72 -7.15
N ASN A 79 -5.72 -13.96 -8.08
CA ASN A 79 -6.73 -15.03 -7.96
C ASN A 79 -6.64 -16.12 -9.05
N ARG A 80 -5.77 -15.96 -10.04
CA ARG A 80 -5.56 -16.92 -11.12
C ARG A 80 -4.19 -16.73 -11.77
N GLU A 81 -3.79 -17.70 -12.60
CA GLU A 81 -2.54 -17.65 -13.35
C GLU A 81 -2.39 -16.37 -14.17
N GLY A 82 -1.14 -16.01 -14.48
CA GLY A 82 -0.85 -14.77 -15.22
C GLY A 82 -0.85 -13.49 -14.36
N GLY A 83 -1.03 -13.59 -13.04
CA GLY A 83 -1.03 -12.45 -12.13
C GLY A 83 -2.30 -11.60 -12.18
N HIS A 84 -3.37 -12.16 -12.73
CA HIS A 84 -4.68 -11.49 -12.76
C HIS A 84 -5.27 -11.36 -11.35
N ARG A 85 -6.07 -10.31 -11.16
CA ARG A 85 -6.53 -9.87 -9.84
C ARG A 85 -7.98 -10.20 -9.55
N THR A 86 -8.33 -10.11 -8.27
CA THR A 86 -9.73 -10.18 -7.81
C THR A 86 -10.57 -9.02 -8.34
N ALA A 87 -9.98 -7.82 -8.46
CA ALA A 87 -10.63 -6.67 -9.08
C ALA A 87 -10.34 -6.64 -10.59
N PRO A 88 -11.32 -6.30 -11.45
CA PRO A 88 -11.06 -6.05 -12.85
C PRO A 88 -10.26 -4.75 -13.02
N SER A 89 -9.48 -4.68 -14.11
CA SER A 89 -8.72 -3.49 -14.45
C SER A 89 -8.89 -3.20 -15.94
N ALA A 90 -9.22 -1.96 -16.29
CA ALA A 90 -9.35 -1.53 -17.68
C ALA A 90 -8.05 -1.83 -18.43
N ALA A 91 -8.16 -2.47 -19.60
CA ALA A 91 -7.03 -2.89 -20.43
C ALA A 91 -5.94 -3.67 -19.65
N ASP A 92 -6.31 -4.32 -18.56
CA ASP A 92 -5.41 -5.03 -17.64
C ASP A 92 -4.22 -4.17 -17.12
N TRP A 93 -4.45 -2.88 -16.94
CA TRP A 93 -3.40 -1.97 -16.48
C TRP A 93 -2.86 -2.30 -15.10
N GLN A 94 -3.72 -2.81 -14.22
CA GLN A 94 -3.38 -3.12 -12.82
C GLN A 94 -2.61 -1.94 -12.16
N ASN A 95 -3.05 -0.73 -12.48
CA ASN A 95 -2.31 0.50 -12.20
C ASN A 95 -2.61 1.11 -10.83
N ILE A 96 -3.37 0.44 -9.97
CA ILE A 96 -3.70 0.94 -8.64
C ILE A 96 -2.79 0.27 -7.61
N ASP A 97 -2.07 1.10 -6.87
CA ASP A 97 -1.30 0.70 -5.69
C ASP A 97 -2.13 0.94 -4.44
N ILE A 98 -2.10 0.00 -3.50
CA ILE A 98 -2.79 0.09 -2.22
C ILE A 98 -1.76 0.38 -1.14
N TYR A 99 -1.78 1.61 -0.62
CA TYR A 99 -1.02 1.98 0.56
C TYR A 99 -1.89 1.80 1.80
N LEU A 100 -1.27 1.37 2.89
CA LEU A 100 -1.93 1.20 4.18
C LEU A 100 -1.31 2.17 5.18
N THR A 101 -2.17 2.89 5.92
CA THR A 101 -1.74 3.63 7.10
C THR A 101 -2.38 3.02 8.33
N MET A 102 -1.55 2.62 9.29
CA MET A 102 -1.90 2.03 10.58
C MET A 102 -1.16 2.78 11.69
N ALA A 103 -1.52 2.53 12.94
CA ALA A 103 -0.87 3.19 14.09
C ALA A 103 0.65 2.94 14.16
N ASP A 104 1.09 1.80 13.66
CA ASP A 104 2.49 1.34 13.68
C ASP A 104 3.27 1.64 12.38
N GLY A 105 2.64 2.29 11.38
CA GLY A 105 3.37 2.69 10.18
C GLY A 105 2.60 2.85 8.88
N LEU A 106 3.40 3.05 7.85
CA LEU A 106 3.01 3.18 6.45
C LEU A 106 3.53 1.98 5.66
N TYR A 107 2.66 1.39 4.87
CA TYR A 107 2.95 0.18 4.11
C TYR A 107 2.44 0.27 2.67
N LEU A 108 3.08 -0.48 1.78
CA LEU A 108 2.61 -0.70 0.41
C LEU A 108 2.34 -2.19 0.21
N TYR A 109 1.13 -2.54 -0.21
CA TYR A 109 0.77 -3.91 -0.52
C TYR A 109 1.39 -4.36 -1.85
N ASP A 110 2.07 -5.49 -1.83
CA ASP A 110 2.54 -6.20 -3.02
C ASP A 110 1.61 -7.41 -3.25
N PRO A 111 0.70 -7.32 -4.22
CA PRO A 111 -0.28 -8.39 -4.45
C PRO A 111 0.30 -9.63 -5.13
N ILE A 112 1.45 -9.50 -5.81
CA ILE A 112 2.12 -10.65 -6.44
C ILE A 112 2.76 -11.54 -5.39
N LYS A 113 3.44 -10.92 -4.42
CA LYS A 113 4.13 -11.63 -3.34
C LYS A 113 3.26 -11.86 -2.11
N HIS A 114 2.10 -11.21 -2.08
CA HIS A 114 1.19 -11.16 -0.94
C HIS A 114 1.90 -10.73 0.34
N GLU A 115 2.55 -9.57 0.28
CA GLU A 115 3.35 -9.02 1.38
C GLU A 115 3.15 -7.51 1.51
N LEU A 116 3.54 -6.95 2.65
CA LEU A 116 3.57 -5.51 2.90
C LEU A 116 5.03 -5.04 2.86
N LYS A 117 5.35 -4.10 2.00
CA LYS A 117 6.60 -3.34 2.04
C LYS A 117 6.47 -2.25 3.09
N VAL A 118 7.36 -2.24 4.07
CA VAL A 118 7.39 -1.21 5.12
C VAL A 118 8.02 0.05 4.54
N LEU A 119 7.28 1.14 4.50
CA LEU A 119 7.74 2.43 4.00
C LEU A 119 8.11 3.40 5.13
N GLY A 120 7.56 3.20 6.33
CA GLY A 120 7.84 3.98 7.53
C GLY A 120 7.20 3.37 8.76
N ARG A 121 7.67 3.76 9.95
CA ARG A 121 7.18 3.26 11.25
C ARG A 121 6.46 4.35 12.05
N GLU A 122 6.19 5.48 11.42
CA GLU A 122 5.47 6.59 12.04
C GLU A 122 3.97 6.48 11.76
N ASP A 123 3.15 6.90 12.72
CA ASP A 123 1.70 7.01 12.53
C ASP A 123 1.39 8.20 11.62
N VAL A 124 1.07 7.89 10.37
CA VAL A 124 0.69 8.88 9.36
C VAL A 124 -0.78 8.78 8.97
N ARG A 125 -1.63 8.12 9.80
CA ARG A 125 -3.06 7.92 9.50
C ARG A 125 -3.78 9.20 9.13
N ALA A 126 -3.41 10.32 9.76
CA ALA A 126 -4.02 11.63 9.50
C ALA A 126 -3.99 12.06 8.02
N VAL A 127 -3.03 11.58 7.23
CA VAL A 127 -2.93 11.93 5.80
C VAL A 127 -4.03 11.30 4.95
N ALA A 128 -4.65 10.21 5.43
CA ALA A 128 -5.65 9.48 4.67
C ALA A 128 -7.03 10.18 4.62
N GLY A 129 -7.22 11.32 5.30
CA GLY A 129 -8.46 12.10 5.21
C GLY A 129 -8.63 13.09 6.33
N GLN A 130 -9.66 13.93 6.22
CA GLN A 130 -9.92 15.04 7.13
C GLN A 130 -10.95 14.71 8.23
N GLN A 131 -11.57 13.54 8.19
CA GLN A 131 -12.58 13.15 9.16
C GLN A 131 -11.93 12.65 10.44
N PRO A 132 -12.47 12.96 11.64
CA PRO A 132 -11.86 12.59 12.92
C PRO A 132 -11.56 11.09 13.07
N PHE A 133 -12.46 10.23 12.60
CA PHE A 133 -12.29 8.78 12.70
C PHE A 133 -11.09 8.23 11.93
N VAL A 134 -10.50 8.99 11.01
CA VAL A 134 -9.35 8.55 10.19
C VAL A 134 -8.12 8.28 11.05
N THR A 135 -7.88 9.13 12.07
CA THR A 135 -6.76 8.97 12.99
C THR A 135 -7.01 7.94 14.07
N GLU A 136 -8.27 7.57 14.30
CA GLU A 136 -8.66 6.61 15.34
C GLU A 136 -8.83 5.19 14.80
N ALA A 137 -9.07 5.06 13.48
CA ALA A 137 -9.31 3.76 12.85
C ALA A 137 -8.01 2.93 12.77
N PRO A 138 -8.09 1.60 12.97
CA PRO A 138 -6.93 0.72 12.88
C PRO A 138 -6.31 0.66 11.47
N LEU A 139 -7.09 0.92 10.42
CA LEU A 139 -6.63 0.82 9.04
C LEU A 139 -7.27 1.88 8.16
N ASN A 140 -6.44 2.58 7.39
CA ASN A 140 -6.89 3.30 6.21
C ASN A 140 -6.11 2.79 4.98
N LEU A 141 -6.84 2.54 3.91
CA LEU A 141 -6.31 2.26 2.59
C LEU A 141 -6.28 3.58 1.81
N ILE A 142 -5.18 3.84 1.11
CA ILE A 142 -5.05 4.95 0.16
C ILE A 142 -4.78 4.33 -1.20
N TYR A 143 -5.66 4.60 -2.15
CA TYR A 143 -5.55 4.09 -3.51
C TYR A 143 -4.81 5.11 -4.37
N VAL A 144 -3.69 4.68 -4.93
CA VAL A 144 -2.82 5.51 -5.75
C VAL A 144 -2.75 4.93 -7.15
N ALA A 145 -3.17 5.70 -8.14
CA ALA A 145 -3.00 5.33 -9.53
C ALA A 145 -1.61 5.68 -10.03
N ASP A 146 -0.94 4.74 -10.64
CA ASP A 146 0.30 4.94 -11.37
C ASP A 146 0.01 5.07 -12.87
N MET A 147 -0.02 6.31 -13.35
CA MET A 147 -0.35 6.62 -14.74
C MET A 147 0.72 6.13 -15.72
N ALA A 148 1.95 5.85 -15.24
CA ALA A 148 2.98 5.23 -16.09
C ALA A 148 2.61 3.81 -16.53
N ARG A 149 1.71 3.11 -15.81
CA ARG A 149 1.18 1.80 -16.18
C ARG A 149 -0.07 1.88 -17.07
N ALA A 150 -0.65 3.07 -17.24
CA ALA A 150 -1.87 3.28 -18.02
C ALA A 150 -1.56 3.30 -19.53
N SER A 151 -1.37 2.12 -20.12
CA SER A 151 -1.06 1.98 -21.55
C SER A 151 -1.84 0.83 -22.19
N PHE A 152 -2.10 0.97 -23.49
CA PHE A 152 -2.68 -0.09 -24.32
C PHE A 152 -1.83 -0.29 -25.56
N GLY A 153 -1.38 -1.53 -25.81
CA GLY A 153 -0.47 -1.81 -26.92
C GLY A 153 0.83 -1.00 -26.86
N GLY A 154 1.33 -0.68 -25.65
CA GLY A 154 2.55 0.12 -25.44
C GLY A 154 2.37 1.64 -25.61
N LYS A 155 1.15 2.13 -25.87
CA LYS A 155 0.83 3.56 -25.99
C LYS A 155 0.08 4.03 -24.77
N ARG A 156 0.51 5.16 -24.19
CA ARG A 156 -0.25 5.86 -23.13
C ARG A 156 -1.57 6.38 -23.72
N MET A 157 -2.59 6.43 -22.87
CA MET A 157 -3.94 6.91 -23.20
C MET A 157 -4.36 8.05 -22.26
N PRO A 158 -3.70 9.24 -22.33
CA PRO A 158 -3.92 10.32 -21.37
C PRO A 158 -5.37 10.76 -21.25
N GLU A 159 -6.15 10.65 -22.33
CA GLU A 159 -7.56 11.05 -22.41
C GLU A 159 -8.50 10.21 -21.54
N VAL A 160 -8.10 8.98 -21.19
CA VAL A 160 -8.91 8.05 -20.38
C VAL A 160 -8.20 7.56 -19.12
N GLU A 161 -6.89 7.83 -18.97
CA GLU A 161 -6.10 7.27 -17.86
C GLU A 161 -6.66 7.65 -16.48
N GLU A 162 -7.13 8.86 -16.31
CA GLU A 162 -7.72 9.29 -15.04
C GLU A 162 -9.09 8.63 -14.81
N THR A 163 -9.99 8.68 -15.78
CA THR A 163 -11.34 8.11 -15.68
C THR A 163 -11.30 6.61 -15.43
N TRP A 164 -10.44 5.89 -16.16
CA TRP A 164 -10.32 4.45 -15.99
C TRP A 164 -9.62 4.08 -14.67
N SER A 165 -8.70 4.91 -14.19
CA SER A 165 -8.10 4.73 -12.86
C SER A 165 -9.13 4.90 -11.73
N TYR A 166 -10.08 5.84 -11.86
CA TYR A 166 -11.20 5.93 -10.93
C TYR A 166 -12.08 4.68 -10.98
N ALA A 167 -12.38 4.15 -12.17
CA ALA A 167 -13.14 2.91 -12.32
C ALA A 167 -12.42 1.72 -11.68
N ASN A 168 -11.12 1.53 -11.98
CA ASN A 168 -10.30 0.48 -11.40
C ASN A 168 -10.26 0.57 -9.87
N THR A 169 -10.09 1.78 -9.33
CA THR A 169 -10.14 2.03 -7.87
C THR A 169 -11.50 1.68 -7.28
N ALA A 170 -12.60 2.02 -7.98
CA ALA A 170 -13.95 1.73 -7.50
C ALA A 170 -14.22 0.22 -7.42
N PHE A 171 -13.72 -0.58 -8.35
CA PHE A 171 -13.82 -2.04 -8.29
C PHE A 171 -13.10 -2.60 -7.07
N ILE A 172 -11.88 -2.14 -6.80
CA ILE A 172 -11.11 -2.53 -5.60
C ILE A 172 -11.86 -2.12 -4.33
N ALA A 173 -12.32 -0.88 -4.25
CA ALA A 173 -13.03 -0.36 -3.09
C ALA A 173 -14.35 -1.11 -2.84
N GLN A 174 -15.06 -1.54 -3.88
CA GLN A 174 -16.26 -2.35 -3.75
C GLN A 174 -15.94 -3.75 -3.20
N ASN A 175 -14.85 -4.37 -3.64
CA ASN A 175 -14.40 -5.64 -3.06
C ASN A 175 -14.14 -5.52 -1.56
N VAL A 176 -13.47 -4.43 -1.13
CA VAL A 176 -13.27 -4.13 0.31
C VAL A 176 -14.59 -3.97 1.04
N TYR A 177 -15.57 -3.26 0.45
CA TYR A 177 -16.91 -3.14 1.06
C TYR A 177 -17.59 -4.48 1.25
N LEU A 178 -17.55 -5.37 0.25
CA LEU A 178 -18.18 -6.69 0.32
C LEU A 178 -17.48 -7.57 1.36
N PHE A 179 -16.16 -7.52 1.39
CA PHE A 179 -15.40 -8.20 2.43
C PHE A 179 -15.76 -7.69 3.83
N CYS A 180 -15.81 -6.38 4.03
CA CYS A 180 -16.19 -5.79 5.31
C CYS A 180 -17.61 -6.17 5.72
N ALA A 181 -18.56 -6.24 4.78
CA ALA A 181 -19.91 -6.71 5.06
C ALA A 181 -19.93 -8.18 5.51
N SER A 182 -19.11 -9.05 4.86
CA SER A 182 -18.95 -10.45 5.24
C SER A 182 -18.36 -10.62 6.64
N GLU A 183 -17.33 -9.83 6.96
CA GLU A 183 -16.58 -9.92 8.22
C GLU A 183 -17.17 -9.05 9.35
N LYS A 184 -18.31 -8.39 9.12
CA LYS A 184 -18.95 -7.47 10.08
C LYS A 184 -18.00 -6.35 10.52
N LEU A 185 -17.30 -5.76 9.55
CA LEU A 185 -16.42 -4.61 9.73
C LEU A 185 -17.09 -3.33 9.25
N ALA A 186 -16.83 -2.23 9.94
CA ALA A 186 -17.21 -0.90 9.53
C ALA A 186 -16.30 -0.43 8.39
N CYS A 187 -16.89 0.19 7.36
CA CYS A 187 -16.13 0.60 6.18
C CYS A 187 -16.71 1.84 5.52
N ILE A 188 -15.84 2.73 5.02
CA ILE A 188 -16.24 3.88 4.20
C ILE A 188 -15.13 4.30 3.24
N VAL A 189 -15.48 4.42 1.94
CA VAL A 189 -14.63 5.06 0.93
C VAL A 189 -14.87 6.57 0.91
N ARG A 190 -13.82 7.36 0.61
CA ARG A 190 -13.84 8.81 0.64
C ARG A 190 -13.05 9.41 -0.53
N ALA A 191 -13.59 10.48 -1.12
CA ALA A 191 -12.89 11.36 -2.05
C ALA A 191 -12.39 12.65 -1.35
N MET A 192 -12.84 12.92 -0.12
CA MET A 192 -12.38 14.06 0.67
C MET A 192 -11.01 13.75 1.29
N ILE A 193 -9.99 13.85 0.47
CA ILE A 193 -8.57 13.66 0.77
C ILE A 193 -7.80 14.89 0.30
N ASP A 194 -6.57 15.05 0.77
CA ASP A 194 -5.61 16.04 0.26
C ASP A 194 -4.55 15.33 -0.59
N PRO A 195 -4.67 15.33 -1.93
CA PRO A 195 -3.73 14.65 -2.80
C PRO A 195 -2.29 15.16 -2.67
N ALA A 196 -2.09 16.45 -2.38
CA ALA A 196 -0.76 17.03 -2.25
C ALA A 196 -0.07 16.57 -0.95
N ALA A 197 -0.81 16.57 0.17
CA ALA A 197 -0.32 16.05 1.44
C ALA A 197 0.00 14.54 1.35
N ILE A 198 -0.87 13.77 0.68
CA ILE A 198 -0.63 12.34 0.42
C ILE A 198 0.62 12.15 -0.42
N ALA A 199 0.75 12.86 -1.55
CA ALA A 199 1.90 12.74 -2.45
C ALA A 199 3.23 13.02 -1.71
N LYS A 200 3.25 14.05 -0.86
CA LYS A 200 4.40 14.40 -0.03
C LYS A 200 4.74 13.29 0.98
N THR A 201 3.73 12.81 1.71
CA THR A 201 3.93 11.81 2.79
C THR A 201 4.35 10.45 2.24
N LEU A 202 3.69 10.01 1.17
CA LEU A 202 3.98 8.74 0.51
C LEU A 202 5.17 8.81 -0.45
N LYS A 203 5.75 10.00 -0.66
CA LYS A 203 6.85 10.26 -1.60
C LYS A 203 6.52 9.76 -3.02
N LEU A 204 5.31 10.10 -3.47
CA LEU A 204 4.82 9.69 -4.78
C LEU A 204 5.63 10.32 -5.91
N ARG A 205 5.79 9.57 -7.00
CA ARG A 205 6.36 10.08 -8.26
C ARG A 205 5.35 10.99 -8.99
N PRO A 206 5.78 11.84 -9.92
CA PRO A 206 4.88 12.73 -10.67
C PRO A 206 3.74 12.00 -11.40
N GLU A 207 3.98 10.75 -11.84
CA GLU A 207 2.99 9.93 -12.54
C GLU A 207 2.01 9.24 -11.59
N GLN A 208 2.21 9.32 -10.28
CA GLN A 208 1.35 8.71 -9.28
C GLN A 208 0.38 9.72 -8.69
N LYS A 209 -0.90 9.36 -8.63
CA LYS A 209 -1.98 10.22 -8.15
C LYS A 209 -2.84 9.49 -7.12
N ALA A 210 -3.01 10.08 -5.94
CA ALA A 210 -3.98 9.57 -4.97
C ALA A 210 -5.41 9.79 -5.51
N ILE A 211 -6.20 8.72 -5.55
CA ILE A 211 -7.55 8.72 -6.14
C ILE A 211 -8.62 8.76 -5.05
N LEU A 212 -8.60 7.80 -4.14
CA LEU A 212 -9.56 7.67 -3.04
C LEU A 212 -8.84 7.15 -1.80
N ALA A 213 -9.48 7.29 -0.65
CA ALA A 213 -9.08 6.57 0.56
C ALA A 213 -10.28 5.80 1.14
N GLN A 214 -10.01 4.73 1.89
CA GLN A 214 -11.05 3.89 2.49
C GLN A 214 -10.64 3.49 3.91
N THR A 215 -11.50 3.78 4.88
CA THR A 215 -11.28 3.40 6.28
C THR A 215 -11.96 2.09 6.56
N VAL A 216 -11.29 1.21 7.30
CA VAL A 216 -11.79 -0.06 7.80
C VAL A 216 -11.52 -0.16 9.30
N ALA A 217 -12.53 -0.55 10.07
CA ALA A 217 -12.46 -0.71 11.51
C ALA A 217 -13.49 -1.72 12.00
N HIS A 218 -13.43 -2.05 13.29
CA HIS A 218 -14.54 -2.72 13.97
C HIS A 218 -15.69 -1.72 14.17
N PHE A 219 -16.91 -2.22 14.32
CA PHE A 219 -18.01 -1.42 14.83
C PHE A 219 -17.80 -1.13 16.33
N LYS A 220 -18.37 0.00 16.83
CA LYS A 220 -18.50 0.26 18.27
C LYS A 220 -19.37 -0.76 18.94
#